data_351ee464105361e2b42ce97a9627778c
#
_entry.id   351ee464105361e2b42ce97a9627778c
#
_cell.length_a   1.000
_cell.length_b   1.000
_cell.length_c   1.000
_cell.angle_alpha   90.00
_cell.angle_beta   90.00
_cell.angle_gamma   90.00
#
_symmetry.space_group_name_H-M   'P 1'
#
loop_
_entity.id
_entity.type
_entity.pdbx_description
1 polymer ?
#
loop_
_entity_poly.entity_id
_entity_poly.type
_entity_poly.pdbx_seq_one_letter_code
_entity_poly.pdbx_strand_id
1 'polypeptide(L)'
;RTNSVHYKGVDLAKMKDTVCLHLSYDECDFSHPICGRITSNFGPRRGRFHYGVDIKLNIGDSVRSIFPGKVRFVGYSSGHGKTVVVRHAYEVETVYAHLSEYDVAVNDWVSEGQLLGKGGNTGRSRGSHLHLEVRYKGVAIHPEYVFNFDGSKTIRGSELWVSNAWKSPRSHSSYKQSEIELLLTKEAAVIAQESEPKFHRIRRGQT
;
A
#
# COMPACT_ATOMS: atom_id res chain seq x y z
N ARG A 1 -2.11 -10.28 -16.82
CA ARG A 1 -0.97 -9.66 -16.08
C ARG A 1 -0.81 -10.25 -14.68
N THR A 2 -0.91 -11.56 -14.58
CA THR A 2 -0.84 -12.34 -13.34
C THR A 2 0.58 -12.75 -12.94
N ASN A 3 1.55 -12.60 -13.84
CA ASN A 3 2.88 -13.22 -13.72
C ASN A 3 3.94 -12.34 -13.03
N SER A 4 3.56 -11.22 -12.45
CA SER A 4 4.50 -10.33 -11.76
C SER A 4 3.84 -9.61 -10.58
N VAL A 5 4.60 -9.44 -9.49
CA VAL A 5 4.20 -8.60 -8.35
C VAL A 5 3.96 -7.16 -8.80
N HIS A 6 4.81 -6.67 -9.70
CA HIS A 6 4.71 -5.32 -10.25
C HIS A 6 4.23 -5.36 -11.70
N TYR A 7 3.45 -4.37 -12.10
CA TYR A 7 3.21 -4.01 -13.48
C TYR A 7 3.43 -2.50 -13.67
N LYS A 8 3.62 -2.07 -14.91
CA LYS A 8 3.81 -0.65 -15.19
C LYS A 8 2.52 0.08 -14.81
N GLY A 9 2.59 0.84 -13.72
CA GLY A 9 1.49 1.68 -13.25
C GLY A 9 1.25 2.87 -14.17
N VAL A 10 0.14 3.55 -13.94
CA VAL A 10 -0.15 4.84 -14.58
C VAL A 10 0.78 5.91 -14.00
N ASP A 11 1.05 6.94 -14.77
CA ASP A 11 1.70 8.13 -14.24
C ASP A 11 0.63 9.02 -13.58
N LEU A 12 0.53 8.95 -12.24
CA LEU A 12 -0.44 9.73 -11.49
C LEU A 12 -0.24 11.25 -11.69
N ALA A 13 1.00 11.71 -12.07
CA ALA A 13 1.25 13.12 -12.38
C ALA A 13 0.48 13.61 -13.61
N LYS A 14 0.08 12.67 -14.46
CA LYS A 14 -0.70 12.96 -15.66
C LYS A 14 -2.21 12.84 -15.46
N MET A 15 -2.63 12.46 -14.25
CA MET A 15 -4.06 12.50 -13.92
C MET A 15 -4.51 13.95 -13.89
N LYS A 16 -5.49 14.25 -14.76
CA LYS A 16 -6.10 15.58 -14.81
C LYS A 16 -7.17 15.76 -13.74
N ASP A 17 -7.81 14.65 -13.35
CA ASP A 17 -8.93 14.65 -12.42
C ASP A 17 -8.57 13.93 -11.13
N THR A 18 -9.11 14.41 -10.02
CA THR A 18 -9.14 13.70 -8.75
C THR A 18 -10.12 12.54 -8.83
N VAL A 19 -9.78 11.41 -8.20
CA VAL A 19 -10.62 10.21 -8.18
C VAL A 19 -11.00 9.88 -6.76
N CYS A 20 -12.29 9.63 -6.52
CA CYS A 20 -12.78 9.10 -5.26
C CYS A 20 -12.61 7.58 -5.22
N LEU A 21 -11.98 7.07 -4.18
CA LEU A 21 -11.91 5.64 -3.86
C LEU A 21 -12.90 5.36 -2.74
N HIS A 22 -13.92 4.57 -3.03
CA HIS A 22 -14.81 4.01 -2.02
C HIS A 22 -14.15 2.76 -1.45
N LEU A 23 -13.60 2.85 -0.25
CA LEU A 23 -12.85 1.77 0.38
C LEU A 23 -13.75 0.81 1.14
N SER A 24 -14.88 1.31 1.64
CA SER A 24 -15.85 0.54 2.41
C SER A 24 -17.23 1.14 2.24
N TYR A 25 -18.25 0.28 2.13
CA TYR A 25 -19.67 0.65 2.20
C TYR A 25 -20.27 0.37 3.58
N ASP A 26 -19.58 -0.47 4.37
CA ASP A 26 -19.99 -0.96 5.67
C ASP A 26 -18.75 -1.11 6.56
N GLU A 27 -18.92 -1.02 7.89
CA GLU A 27 -17.85 -1.28 8.86
C GLU A 27 -17.31 -2.72 8.79
N CYS A 28 -18.07 -3.64 8.21
CA CYS A 28 -17.69 -5.03 8.00
C CYS A 28 -16.82 -5.27 6.74
N ASP A 29 -16.66 -4.30 5.85
CA ASP A 29 -15.90 -4.46 4.59
C ASP A 29 -14.38 -4.37 4.77
N PHE A 30 -13.90 -4.32 6.00
CA PHE A 30 -12.48 -4.14 6.30
C PHE A 30 -12.01 -5.06 7.42
N SER A 31 -10.82 -5.63 7.25
CA SER A 31 -10.12 -6.39 8.29
C SER A 31 -8.65 -6.03 8.36
N HIS A 32 -8.09 -5.98 9.56
CA HIS A 32 -6.65 -5.78 9.73
C HIS A 32 -5.87 -7.02 9.25
N PRO A 33 -4.82 -6.87 8.44
CA PRO A 33 -4.11 -8.01 7.85
C PRO A 33 -3.37 -8.84 8.90
N ILE A 34 -2.93 -8.19 9.96
CA ILE A 34 -2.26 -8.79 11.13
C ILE A 34 -2.25 -7.80 12.30
N CYS A 35 -2.26 -8.33 13.52
CA CYS A 35 -2.05 -7.54 14.73
C CYS A 35 -0.55 -7.38 14.99
N GLY A 36 0.01 -6.20 14.71
CA GLY A 36 1.43 -5.93 14.94
C GLY A 36 1.74 -4.44 14.87
N ARG A 37 2.86 -4.03 15.49
CA ARG A 37 3.33 -2.64 15.39
C ARG A 37 4.09 -2.43 14.08
N ILE A 38 4.04 -1.22 13.52
CA ILE A 38 4.92 -0.83 12.41
C ILE A 38 6.38 -0.81 12.91
N THR A 39 7.26 -1.43 12.14
CA THR A 39 8.70 -1.47 12.37
C THR A 39 9.48 -0.65 11.34
N SER A 40 8.87 -0.36 10.19
CA SER A 40 9.42 0.53 9.17
C SER A 40 8.31 1.15 8.35
N ASN A 41 8.36 2.47 8.19
CA ASN A 41 7.37 3.24 7.47
C ASN A 41 7.65 3.31 5.96
N PHE A 42 6.64 3.75 5.20
CA PHE A 42 6.74 4.06 3.78
C PHE A 42 7.67 5.25 3.55
N GLY A 43 8.44 5.25 2.46
CA GLY A 43 9.21 6.40 2.03
C GLY A 43 10.68 6.11 1.70
N PRO A 44 11.47 7.18 1.41
CA PRO A 44 12.87 7.05 1.06
C PRO A 44 13.72 6.53 2.22
N ARG A 45 14.67 5.64 1.91
CA ARG A 45 15.71 5.15 2.84
C ARG A 45 17.02 4.93 2.07
N ARG A 46 18.10 5.62 2.48
CA ARG A 46 19.50 5.41 2.01
C ARG A 46 19.62 4.95 0.54
N GLY A 47 19.15 5.79 -0.41
CA GLY A 47 19.24 5.51 -1.85
C GLY A 47 18.22 4.52 -2.41
N ARG A 48 17.28 4.04 -1.59
CA ARG A 48 16.16 3.18 -2.00
C ARG A 48 14.84 3.78 -1.53
N PHE A 49 13.74 3.28 -2.08
CA PHE A 49 12.41 3.65 -1.66
C PHE A 49 11.69 2.43 -1.05
N HIS A 50 11.02 2.62 0.08
CA HIS A 50 10.17 1.63 0.72
C HIS A 50 8.72 1.85 0.31
N TYR A 51 8.19 0.96 -0.51
CA TYR A 51 6.88 1.10 -1.15
C TYR A 51 5.69 0.66 -0.27
N GLY A 52 5.94 0.28 0.98
CA GLY A 52 4.94 -0.18 1.91
C GLY A 52 5.30 0.16 3.35
N VAL A 53 4.63 -0.51 4.28
CA VAL A 53 4.97 -0.53 5.70
C VAL A 53 5.37 -1.94 6.10
N ASP A 54 6.32 -2.06 7.03
CA ASP A 54 6.70 -3.34 7.61
C ASP A 54 6.04 -3.48 8.98
N ILE A 55 5.22 -4.52 9.16
CA ILE A 55 4.47 -4.81 10.37
C ILE A 55 5.07 -6.03 11.04
N LYS A 56 5.45 -5.91 12.32
CA LYS A 56 6.03 -7.01 13.07
C LYS A 56 5.06 -8.17 13.18
N LEU A 57 5.57 -9.40 12.93
CA LEU A 57 4.85 -10.66 13.15
C LEU A 57 5.84 -11.76 13.57
N ASN A 58 5.30 -12.90 14.00
CA ASN A 58 6.06 -14.13 14.15
C ASN A 58 5.86 -15.03 12.92
N ILE A 59 6.85 -15.88 12.63
CA ILE A 59 6.71 -16.86 11.55
C ILE A 59 5.55 -17.80 11.90
N GLY A 60 4.64 -17.99 10.93
CA GLY A 60 3.43 -18.80 11.12
C GLY A 60 2.18 -18.01 11.51
N ASP A 61 2.31 -16.72 11.89
CA ASP A 61 1.15 -15.86 12.15
C ASP A 61 0.26 -15.76 10.90
N SER A 62 -1.06 -15.77 11.11
CA SER A 62 -2.03 -15.68 10.01
C SER A 62 -2.05 -14.31 9.38
N VAL A 63 -1.85 -14.23 8.06
CA VAL A 63 -1.96 -13.00 7.27
C VAL A 63 -3.26 -13.04 6.48
N ARG A 64 -4.08 -11.99 6.61
CA ARG A 64 -5.45 -11.94 6.11
C ARG A 64 -5.65 -10.82 5.10
N SER A 65 -6.64 -11.00 4.21
CA SER A 65 -7.03 -9.94 3.26
C SER A 65 -7.67 -8.77 3.99
N ILE A 66 -7.27 -7.56 3.59
CA ILE A 66 -7.78 -6.32 4.18
C ILE A 66 -9.19 -6.04 3.68
N PHE A 67 -9.41 -6.15 2.39
CA PHE A 67 -10.68 -5.93 1.71
C PHE A 67 -11.08 -7.16 0.91
N PRO A 68 -12.37 -7.30 0.52
CA PRO A 68 -12.77 -8.30 -0.46
C PRO A 68 -12.11 -8.01 -1.80
N GLY A 69 -11.81 -9.08 -2.56
CA GLY A 69 -11.18 -8.92 -3.85
C GLY A 69 -10.81 -10.21 -4.56
N LYS A 70 -10.09 -10.07 -5.65
CA LYS A 70 -9.60 -11.21 -6.45
C LYS A 70 -8.09 -11.33 -6.36
N VAL A 71 -7.60 -12.51 -6.03
CA VAL A 71 -6.17 -12.81 -5.99
C VAL A 71 -5.59 -12.70 -7.40
N ARG A 72 -4.69 -11.74 -7.60
CA ARG A 72 -4.06 -11.46 -8.89
C ARG A 72 -2.72 -12.16 -9.07
N PHE A 73 -1.99 -12.35 -7.98
CA PHE A 73 -0.66 -12.94 -7.99
C PHE A 73 -0.45 -13.78 -6.74
N VAL A 74 0.09 -14.96 -6.91
CA VAL A 74 0.68 -15.82 -5.87
C VAL A 74 1.99 -16.32 -6.41
N GLY A 75 3.10 -16.09 -5.72
CA GLY A 75 4.40 -16.54 -6.18
C GLY A 75 5.57 -15.97 -5.42
N TYR A 76 6.78 -16.32 -5.86
CA TYR A 76 8.03 -15.85 -5.27
C TYR A 76 8.68 -14.77 -6.13
N SER A 77 9.16 -13.72 -5.47
CA SER A 77 9.96 -12.64 -6.08
C SER A 77 11.22 -12.42 -5.26
N SER A 78 12.36 -12.20 -5.90
CA SER A 78 13.67 -12.06 -5.22
C SER A 78 13.71 -10.93 -4.18
N GLY A 79 12.89 -9.91 -4.35
CA GLY A 79 12.77 -8.79 -3.41
C GLY A 79 11.76 -9.08 -2.30
N HIS A 80 10.54 -9.44 -2.68
CA HIS A 80 9.39 -9.61 -1.78
C HIS A 80 9.29 -11.01 -1.15
N GLY A 81 10.06 -12.00 -1.64
CA GLY A 81 9.91 -13.39 -1.22
C GLY A 81 8.57 -13.97 -1.66
N LYS A 82 7.99 -14.84 -0.85
CA LYS A 82 6.63 -15.35 -1.07
C LYS A 82 5.62 -14.22 -0.90
N THR A 83 4.79 -14.03 -1.92
CA THR A 83 3.94 -12.84 -2.04
C THR A 83 2.56 -13.23 -2.57
N VAL A 84 1.54 -12.63 -1.98
CA VAL A 84 0.17 -12.61 -2.48
C VAL A 84 -0.17 -11.16 -2.85
N VAL A 85 -0.84 -10.96 -3.98
CA VAL A 85 -1.41 -9.67 -4.38
C VAL A 85 -2.90 -9.86 -4.61
N VAL A 86 -3.70 -9.06 -3.90
CA VAL A 86 -5.16 -9.03 -4.06
C VAL A 86 -5.53 -7.73 -4.77
N ARG A 87 -6.40 -7.85 -5.77
CA ARG A 87 -7.03 -6.71 -6.46
C ARG A 87 -8.43 -6.51 -5.91
N HIS A 88 -8.66 -5.31 -5.44
CA HIS A 88 -9.94 -4.86 -4.90
C HIS A 88 -10.72 -4.01 -5.91
N ALA A 89 -11.85 -3.48 -5.49
CA ALA A 89 -12.60 -2.48 -6.26
C ALA A 89 -11.75 -1.23 -6.54
N TYR A 90 -12.20 -0.42 -7.49
CA TYR A 90 -11.58 0.88 -7.86
C TYR A 90 -10.08 0.81 -8.19
N GLU A 91 -9.61 -0.34 -8.74
CA GLU A 91 -8.21 -0.56 -9.14
C GLU A 91 -7.18 -0.42 -7.99
N VAL A 92 -7.64 -0.59 -6.75
CA VAL A 92 -6.79 -0.72 -5.57
C VAL A 92 -6.23 -2.13 -5.53
N GLU A 93 -4.95 -2.27 -5.19
CA GLU A 93 -4.31 -3.56 -4.91
C GLU A 93 -3.59 -3.50 -3.57
N THR A 94 -3.59 -4.63 -2.86
CA THR A 94 -2.76 -4.83 -1.67
C THR A 94 -1.75 -5.93 -1.93
N VAL A 95 -0.52 -5.74 -1.44
CA VAL A 95 0.59 -6.69 -1.56
C VAL A 95 0.96 -7.17 -0.18
N TYR A 96 0.98 -8.48 -0.01
CA TYR A 96 1.37 -9.16 1.23
C TYR A 96 2.63 -9.96 0.95
N ALA A 97 3.76 -9.51 1.48
CA ALA A 97 5.06 -10.08 1.15
C ALA A 97 5.80 -10.67 2.35
N HIS A 98 6.92 -11.35 2.07
CA HIS A 98 7.74 -12.08 3.02
C HIS A 98 7.03 -13.26 3.72
N LEU A 99 5.98 -13.80 3.09
CA LEU A 99 5.23 -14.93 3.62
C LEU A 99 6.09 -16.20 3.71
N SER A 100 5.68 -17.14 4.57
CA SER A 100 6.23 -18.50 4.64
C SER A 100 5.39 -19.51 3.85
N GLU A 101 4.07 -19.28 3.75
CA GLU A 101 3.12 -20.17 3.10
C GLU A 101 2.03 -19.38 2.39
N TYR A 102 1.36 -20.00 1.41
CA TYR A 102 0.18 -19.51 0.71
C TYR A 102 -1.03 -20.38 1.06
N ASP A 103 -2.16 -19.73 1.34
CA ASP A 103 -3.46 -20.39 1.58
C ASP A 103 -4.46 -20.06 0.46
N VAL A 104 -4.02 -19.40 -0.61
CA VAL A 104 -4.84 -19.02 -1.76
C VAL A 104 -4.11 -19.25 -3.07
N ALA A 105 -4.87 -19.37 -4.15
CA ALA A 105 -4.38 -19.49 -5.52
C ALA A 105 -4.74 -18.24 -6.35
N VAL A 106 -4.05 -18.07 -7.49
CA VAL A 106 -4.36 -17.01 -8.47
C VAL A 106 -5.79 -17.22 -9.00
N ASN A 107 -6.54 -16.13 -9.08
CA ASN A 107 -7.95 -16.02 -9.44
C ASN A 107 -8.96 -16.38 -8.36
N ASP A 108 -8.55 -16.80 -7.17
CA ASP A 108 -9.48 -16.96 -6.05
C ASP A 108 -10.14 -15.61 -5.72
N TRP A 109 -11.43 -15.66 -5.37
CA TRP A 109 -12.11 -14.58 -4.71
C TRP A 109 -11.91 -14.72 -3.20
N VAL A 110 -11.58 -13.63 -2.54
CA VAL A 110 -11.37 -13.57 -1.09
C VAL A 110 -12.25 -12.50 -0.48
N SER A 111 -12.81 -12.81 0.69
CA SER A 111 -13.49 -11.83 1.54
C SER A 111 -12.46 -11.06 2.37
N GLU A 112 -12.89 -9.95 2.97
CA GLU A 112 -12.14 -9.32 4.05
C GLU A 112 -11.88 -10.32 5.18
N GLY A 113 -10.75 -10.21 5.85
CA GLY A 113 -10.37 -11.15 6.92
C GLY A 113 -10.08 -12.58 6.48
N GLN A 114 -10.28 -12.95 5.22
CA GLN A 114 -9.94 -14.28 4.72
C GLN A 114 -8.44 -14.52 4.79
N LEU A 115 -8.05 -15.73 5.23
CA LEU A 115 -6.65 -16.15 5.30
C LEU A 115 -6.03 -16.15 3.89
N LEU A 116 -4.90 -15.49 3.73
CA LEU A 116 -4.11 -15.46 2.49
C LEU A 116 -2.85 -16.32 2.56
N GLY A 117 -2.33 -16.49 3.78
CA GLY A 117 -1.09 -17.22 4.02
C GLY A 117 -0.55 -17.01 5.42
N LYS A 118 0.67 -17.48 5.62
CA LYS A 118 1.37 -17.37 6.90
C LYS A 118 2.54 -16.39 6.81
N GLY A 119 2.72 -15.63 7.86
CA GLY A 119 3.86 -14.73 8.01
C GLY A 119 5.19 -15.46 7.99
N GLY A 120 6.23 -14.81 7.49
CA GLY A 120 7.53 -15.44 7.31
C GLY A 120 8.70 -14.46 7.33
N ASN A 121 9.79 -14.87 6.66
CA ASN A 121 11.02 -14.11 6.52
C ASN A 121 11.68 -14.43 5.16
N THR A 122 10.89 -14.58 4.10
CA THR A 122 11.38 -14.96 2.78
C THR A 122 11.77 -13.73 1.94
N GLY A 123 12.58 -13.94 0.89
CA GLY A 123 13.05 -12.85 0.04
C GLY A 123 14.12 -11.98 0.70
N ARG A 124 14.10 -10.67 0.41
CA ARG A 124 15.05 -9.71 0.98
C ARG A 124 14.53 -9.16 2.32
N SER A 125 14.46 -10.00 3.32
CA SER A 125 14.04 -9.66 4.68
C SER A 125 15.17 -9.91 5.68
N ARG A 126 15.27 -9.07 6.72
CA ARG A 126 16.28 -9.20 7.80
C ARG A 126 15.70 -9.70 9.13
N GLY A 127 14.43 -10.03 9.15
CA GLY A 127 13.70 -10.48 10.32
C GLY A 127 12.23 -10.66 9.99
N SER A 128 11.49 -11.45 10.75
CA SER A 128 10.09 -11.76 10.47
C SER A 128 9.21 -10.52 10.56
N HIS A 129 8.55 -10.18 9.46
CA HIS A 129 7.59 -9.10 9.33
C HIS A 129 6.69 -9.32 8.12
N LEU A 130 5.51 -8.71 8.12
CA LEU A 130 4.71 -8.51 6.93
C LEU A 130 5.14 -7.22 6.26
N HIS A 131 5.57 -7.28 5.01
CA HIS A 131 5.67 -6.10 4.16
C HIS A 131 4.33 -5.91 3.45
N LEU A 132 3.63 -4.83 3.80
CA LEU A 132 2.31 -4.47 3.27
C LEU A 132 2.42 -3.26 2.36
N GLU A 133 1.98 -3.40 1.10
CA GLU A 133 1.81 -2.26 0.21
C GLU A 133 0.34 -2.05 -0.13
N VAL A 134 -0.04 -0.79 -0.31
CA VAL A 134 -1.28 -0.37 -0.96
C VAL A 134 -0.92 0.28 -2.27
N ARG A 135 -1.60 -0.09 -3.35
CA ARG A 135 -1.35 0.44 -4.69
C ARG A 135 -2.65 0.89 -5.33
N TYR A 136 -2.60 2.01 -6.01
CA TYR A 136 -3.66 2.45 -6.91
C TYR A 136 -3.15 2.43 -8.35
N LYS A 137 -3.83 1.70 -9.24
CA LYS A 137 -3.41 1.52 -10.65
C LYS A 137 -1.94 1.11 -10.80
N GLY A 138 -1.42 0.30 -9.86
CA GLY A 138 -0.05 -0.20 -9.85
C GLY A 138 0.98 0.75 -9.23
N VAL A 139 0.60 1.94 -8.81
CA VAL A 139 1.45 2.90 -8.11
C VAL A 139 1.26 2.74 -6.61
N ALA A 140 2.37 2.55 -5.88
CA ALA A 140 2.32 2.45 -4.42
C ALA A 140 1.94 3.79 -3.79
N ILE A 141 1.00 3.76 -2.86
CA ILE A 141 0.61 4.88 -2.02
C ILE A 141 0.93 4.56 -0.57
N HIS A 142 1.11 5.59 0.25
CA HIS A 142 1.40 5.38 1.67
C HIS A 142 0.23 4.67 2.34
N PRO A 143 0.44 3.48 2.97
CA PRO A 143 -0.68 2.72 3.54
C PRO A 143 -1.45 3.46 4.63
N GLU A 144 -0.83 4.40 5.33
CA GLU A 144 -1.51 5.22 6.35
C GLU A 144 -2.50 6.24 5.77
N TYR A 145 -2.58 6.45 4.46
CA TYR A 145 -3.71 7.14 3.86
C TYR A 145 -5.01 6.33 3.98
N VAL A 146 -4.89 5.02 4.05
CA VAL A 146 -6.02 4.09 4.08
C VAL A 146 -6.30 3.60 5.50
N PHE A 147 -5.24 3.26 6.26
CA PHE A 147 -5.35 2.55 7.54
C PHE A 147 -4.79 3.33 8.71
N ASN A 148 -5.44 3.19 9.86
CA ASN A 148 -4.86 3.53 11.15
C ASN A 148 -4.04 2.36 11.68
N PHE A 149 -2.80 2.66 12.09
CA PHE A 149 -1.90 1.70 12.74
C PHE A 149 -1.69 2.03 14.24
N ASP A 150 -2.51 2.93 14.78
CA ASP A 150 -2.45 3.42 16.16
C ASP A 150 -3.10 2.45 17.19
N GLY A 151 -3.54 1.29 16.73
CA GLY A 151 -4.22 0.29 17.55
C GLY A 151 -5.75 0.36 17.46
N SER A 152 -6.34 1.39 16.87
CA SER A 152 -7.79 1.47 16.61
C SER A 152 -8.23 0.42 15.59
N LYS A 153 -7.33 -0.02 14.73
CA LYS A 153 -7.57 -1.02 13.67
C LYS A 153 -8.70 -0.62 12.73
N THR A 154 -8.81 0.65 12.43
CA THR A 154 -9.85 1.19 11.55
C THR A 154 -9.27 1.66 10.23
N ILE A 155 -10.11 1.74 9.19
CA ILE A 155 -9.82 2.56 8.01
C ILE A 155 -9.96 4.03 8.39
N ARG A 156 -9.20 4.90 7.75
CA ARG A 156 -9.22 6.33 8.03
C ARG A 156 -10.45 7.04 7.45
N GLY A 157 -11.07 6.46 6.45
CA GLY A 157 -12.28 6.98 5.83
C GLY A 157 -12.86 5.97 4.85
N SER A 158 -14.18 5.95 4.71
CA SER A 158 -14.87 5.12 3.71
C SER A 158 -14.64 5.63 2.30
N GLU A 159 -14.41 6.92 2.14
CA GLU A 159 -14.10 7.59 0.88
C GLU A 159 -12.77 8.34 0.98
N LEU A 160 -11.91 8.12 0.00
CA LEU A 160 -10.64 8.83 -0.12
C LEU A 160 -10.45 9.36 -1.53
N TRP A 161 -10.07 10.62 -1.63
CA TRP A 161 -9.78 11.25 -2.91
C TRP A 161 -8.31 11.10 -3.27
N VAL A 162 -8.03 10.43 -4.37
CA VAL A 162 -6.67 10.30 -4.91
C VAL A 162 -6.31 11.59 -5.64
N SER A 163 -5.23 12.21 -5.20
CA SER A 163 -4.61 13.34 -5.88
C SER A 163 -3.13 13.07 -6.13
N ASN A 164 -2.48 13.96 -6.87
CA ASN A 164 -1.03 13.94 -7.04
C ASN A 164 -0.25 14.10 -5.71
N ALA A 165 -0.85 14.72 -4.70
CA ALA A 165 -0.24 14.91 -3.38
C ALA A 165 0.14 13.58 -2.70
N TRP A 166 -0.60 12.50 -2.96
CA TRP A 166 -0.28 11.15 -2.45
C TRP A 166 1.03 10.59 -2.99
N LYS A 167 1.59 11.25 -3.96
CA LYS A 167 2.73 10.82 -4.76
C LYS A 167 4.04 11.39 -4.29
N SER A 168 4.05 12.45 -3.48
CA SER A 168 5.30 13.08 -3.10
C SER A 168 6.11 12.17 -2.17
N PRO A 169 7.06 11.37 -2.71
CA PRO A 169 7.88 10.50 -1.87
C PRO A 169 8.80 11.30 -0.95
N ARG A 170 8.91 12.63 -1.17
CA ARG A 170 9.78 13.52 -0.40
C ARG A 170 9.15 14.03 0.88
N SER A 171 7.82 14.00 0.99
CA SER A 171 7.11 14.36 2.22
C SER A 171 7.11 13.26 3.28
N HIS A 172 7.53 12.05 2.91
CA HIS A 172 7.55 10.89 3.79
C HIS A 172 8.97 10.45 4.14
N SER A 173 9.12 9.72 5.23
CA SER A 173 10.38 9.12 5.67
C SER A 173 10.15 7.73 6.23
N SER A 174 10.90 6.73 5.77
CA SER A 174 10.80 5.38 6.32
C SER A 174 11.30 5.24 7.76
N TYR A 175 11.91 6.28 8.33
CA TYR A 175 12.44 6.33 9.69
C TYR A 175 11.55 7.06 10.70
N LYS A 176 10.61 7.86 10.22
CA LYS A 176 9.67 8.63 11.05
C LYS A 176 8.26 8.35 10.58
N GLN A 177 7.32 8.33 11.50
CA GLN A 177 5.91 8.32 11.16
C GLN A 177 5.57 9.60 10.41
N SER A 178 4.83 9.46 9.32
CA SER A 178 4.37 10.60 8.52
C SER A 178 3.15 11.22 9.16
N GLU A 179 3.08 12.54 9.14
CA GLU A 179 1.81 13.25 9.34
C GLU A 179 1.03 13.16 8.03
N ILE A 180 -0.12 12.51 8.09
CA ILE A 180 -0.96 12.24 6.93
C ILE A 180 -2.22 13.10 7.02
N GLU A 181 -2.31 14.07 6.11
CA GLU A 181 -3.55 14.81 5.88
C GLU A 181 -4.46 14.02 4.94
N LEU A 182 -5.68 13.77 5.38
CA LEU A 182 -6.66 13.02 4.60
C LEU A 182 -7.41 13.94 3.64
N LEU A 183 -7.50 13.51 2.40
CA LEU A 183 -8.31 14.18 1.38
C LEU A 183 -9.71 13.53 1.37
N LEU A 184 -10.58 14.00 2.25
CA LEU A 184 -11.93 13.44 2.43
C LEU A 184 -12.97 14.12 1.54
N THR A 185 -12.62 15.22 0.88
CA THR A 185 -13.51 15.93 -0.05
C THR A 185 -12.84 16.17 -1.38
N LYS A 186 -13.66 16.35 -2.43
CA LYS A 186 -13.17 16.68 -3.78
C LYS A 186 -12.41 18.00 -3.77
N GLU A 187 -12.92 18.99 -3.07
CA GLU A 187 -12.33 20.33 -2.95
C GLU A 187 -10.95 20.26 -2.32
N ALA A 188 -10.80 19.54 -1.20
CA ALA A 188 -9.50 19.33 -0.55
C ALA A 188 -8.50 18.64 -1.48
N ALA A 189 -8.95 17.66 -2.26
CA ALA A 189 -8.09 16.96 -3.22
C ALA A 189 -7.65 17.86 -4.39
N VAL A 190 -8.53 18.74 -4.89
CA VAL A 190 -8.20 19.71 -5.94
C VAL A 190 -7.19 20.73 -5.41
N ILE A 191 -7.40 21.30 -4.22
CA ILE A 191 -6.48 22.25 -3.60
C ILE A 191 -5.09 21.61 -3.39
N ALA A 192 -5.05 20.38 -2.87
CA ALA A 192 -3.79 19.65 -2.67
C ALA A 192 -3.07 19.38 -3.99
N GLN A 193 -3.79 19.13 -5.08
CA GLN A 193 -3.21 18.92 -6.40
C GLN A 193 -2.64 20.20 -7.02
N GLU A 194 -3.26 21.35 -6.76
CA GLU A 194 -2.82 22.64 -7.25
C GLU A 194 -1.64 23.22 -6.44
N SER A 195 -1.59 22.91 -5.15
CA SER A 195 -0.57 23.41 -4.21
C SER A 195 0.76 22.66 -4.27
N GLU A 196 0.86 21.55 -5.04
CA GLU A 196 2.14 20.84 -5.18
C GLU A 196 3.22 21.76 -5.76
N PRO A 197 4.36 21.94 -5.09
CA PRO A 197 5.44 22.77 -5.60
C PRO A 197 5.96 22.20 -6.91
N LYS A 198 5.88 22.97 -7.98
CA LYS A 198 6.47 22.66 -9.29
C LYS A 198 7.99 22.73 -9.17
N PHE A 199 8.65 21.62 -8.82
CA PHE A 199 10.10 21.56 -8.79
C PHE A 199 10.67 21.61 -10.20
N HIS A 200 11.29 22.71 -10.58
CA HIS A 200 12.17 22.76 -11.74
C HIS A 200 13.50 22.08 -11.38
N ARG A 201 13.86 21.08 -12.15
CA ARG A 201 15.18 20.46 -12.05
C ARG A 201 16.21 21.46 -12.59
N ILE A 202 16.87 22.20 -11.70
CA ILE A 202 18.00 23.05 -12.07
C ILE A 202 19.11 22.13 -12.59
N ARG A 203 19.42 22.21 -13.88
CA ARG A 203 20.59 21.56 -14.44
C ARG A 203 21.82 22.28 -13.94
N ARG A 204 22.85 21.52 -13.50
CA ARG A 204 24.15 22.10 -13.13
C ARG A 204 24.64 22.98 -14.27
N GLY A 205 24.82 24.30 -14.04
CA GLY A 205 25.30 25.30 -15.00
C GLY A 205 24.31 26.40 -15.39
N GLN A 206 23.14 26.49 -14.76
CA GLN A 206 22.25 27.64 -14.85
C GLN A 206 22.32 28.41 -13.51
N THR A 207 23.22 29.37 -13.43
CA THR A 207 23.19 30.48 -12.46
C THR A 207 22.49 31.65 -13.10
#